data_c252375c6bd41e62f3f6c06360dd5fed
#
_entry.id   c252375c6bd41e62f3f6c06360dd5fed
#
_cell.length_a   1.000
_cell.length_b   1.000
_cell.length_c   1.000
_cell.angle_alpha   90.00
_cell.angle_beta   90.00
_cell.angle_gamma   90.00
#
_symmetry.space_group_name_H-M   'P 1'
#
loop_
_entity.id
_entity.type
_entity.pdbx_description
1 polymer ?
#
loop_
_entity_poly.entity_id
_entity_poly.type
_entity_poly.pdbx_seq_one_letter_code
_entity_poly.pdbx_strand_id
1 'polypeptide(L)'
;MTRILKTVLISTLGLILFVACSRAPTPEASEEPDNEPEVQIPIENEETEPEEESNNEEEGILSDLTIRVNNHTFQATIEDNQTAREFISLLPMTVTLKDHLSNEKFFDLSSGLTTNPSNPGRINTGDLMLYGSRTLVLFYDSFNTSYSYTRIGSIEDSAGLAQALGSGDVEVTFDISRTEGHVGSGG
;
A
#
# COMPACT_ATOMS: atom_id res chain seq x y z
N MET A 1 3.71 52.66 -18.93
CA MET A 1 3.50 52.48 -20.38
C MET A 1 4.51 51.46 -20.87
N THR A 2 4.09 50.26 -21.24
CA THR A 2 4.53 49.49 -22.40
C THR A 2 3.95 48.08 -22.26
N ARG A 3 2.90 47.84 -23.02
CA ARG A 3 2.25 46.52 -23.21
C ARG A 3 3.15 45.73 -24.15
N ILE A 4 3.51 44.51 -23.78
CA ILE A 4 4.06 43.54 -24.73
C ILE A 4 3.06 42.41 -24.91
N LEU A 5 2.41 42.45 -26.03
CA LEU A 5 1.57 41.47 -26.66
C LEU A 5 2.46 40.34 -27.15
N LYS A 6 2.26 39.09 -26.73
CA LYS A 6 2.90 37.93 -27.36
C LYS A 6 1.85 36.95 -27.86
N THR A 7 1.86 36.92 -29.10
CA THR A 7 1.24 36.17 -30.19
C THR A 7 1.06 34.71 -29.94
N VAL A 8 -0.18 34.25 -30.17
CA VAL A 8 -0.62 32.86 -30.33
C VAL A 8 -0.01 32.31 -31.62
N LEU A 9 0.64 31.17 -31.56
CA LEU A 9 0.98 30.39 -32.74
C LEU A 9 0.22 29.06 -32.65
N ILE A 10 -0.85 28.98 -33.41
CA ILE A 10 -1.61 27.78 -33.73
C ILE A 10 -0.82 27.05 -34.82
N SER A 11 -0.44 25.82 -34.57
CA SER A 11 0.05 24.90 -35.61
C SER A 11 -0.82 23.67 -35.69
N THR A 12 -1.32 23.49 -36.87
CA THR A 12 -2.31 22.57 -37.37
C THR A 12 -1.79 21.16 -37.62
N LEU A 13 -2.68 20.19 -37.40
CA LEU A 13 -3.03 19.08 -38.29
C LEU A 13 -1.98 18.00 -38.61
N GLY A 14 -2.25 16.82 -38.08
CA GLY A 14 -1.66 15.55 -38.55
C GLY A 14 -2.63 14.39 -38.34
N LEU A 15 -3.65 14.30 -39.21
CA LEU A 15 -4.57 13.19 -39.34
C LEU A 15 -3.83 12.06 -40.07
N ILE A 16 -3.60 10.91 -39.44
CA ILE A 16 -3.19 9.69 -40.10
C ILE A 16 -4.22 8.62 -39.80
N LEU A 17 -5.06 8.37 -40.81
CA LEU A 17 -5.89 7.18 -40.96
C LEU A 17 -4.99 5.98 -41.29
N PHE A 18 -5.09 4.89 -40.58
CA PHE A 18 -4.75 3.57 -41.06
C PHE A 18 -5.96 2.65 -40.97
N VAL A 19 -6.39 2.25 -42.17
CA VAL A 19 -7.48 1.37 -42.51
C VAL A 19 -7.10 -0.09 -42.29
N ALA A 20 -8.05 -0.80 -41.73
CA ALA A 20 -8.34 -2.22 -41.71
C ALA A 20 -7.46 -3.19 -42.49
N CYS A 21 -7.19 -4.35 -41.92
CA CYS A 21 -7.45 -5.60 -42.64
C CYS A 21 -7.81 -6.73 -41.67
N SER A 22 -9.02 -7.21 -41.89
CA SER A 22 -9.60 -8.46 -41.39
C SER A 22 -8.78 -9.67 -41.77
N ARG A 23 -8.72 -10.68 -40.89
CA ARG A 23 -8.96 -12.08 -41.27
C ARG A 23 -8.96 -13.03 -40.08
N ALA A 24 -10.10 -13.55 -39.73
CA ALA A 24 -10.24 -14.84 -39.06
C ALA A 24 -10.08 -15.97 -40.08
N PRO A 25 -9.69 -17.15 -39.66
CA PRO A 25 -10.64 -18.26 -39.68
C PRO A 25 -10.57 -19.17 -38.43
N THR A 26 -11.71 -19.59 -37.97
CA THR A 26 -12.07 -20.83 -37.30
C THR A 26 -12.40 -21.89 -38.38
N PRO A 27 -12.75 -23.13 -38.06
CA PRO A 27 -12.36 -24.10 -37.01
C PRO A 27 -11.93 -25.44 -37.62
N GLU A 28 -11.50 -26.41 -36.85
CA GLU A 28 -11.89 -27.81 -37.11
C GLU A 28 -11.67 -28.70 -35.87
N ALA A 29 -12.69 -29.48 -35.60
CA ALA A 29 -12.80 -30.50 -34.59
C ALA A 29 -12.26 -31.83 -35.10
N SER A 30 -11.72 -32.66 -34.26
CA SER A 30 -11.81 -34.13 -34.29
C SER A 30 -11.13 -34.71 -33.06
N GLU A 31 -11.93 -35.33 -32.24
CA GLU A 31 -12.05 -36.77 -31.98
C GLU A 31 -11.20 -37.28 -30.84
N GLU A 32 -11.91 -37.67 -29.76
CA GLU A 32 -11.48 -38.70 -28.80
C GLU A 32 -11.30 -40.06 -29.50
N PRO A 33 -10.51 -41.01 -28.91
CA PRO A 33 -11.19 -41.91 -27.98
C PRO A 33 -10.35 -42.46 -26.81
N ASP A 34 -11.07 -42.76 -25.74
CA ASP A 34 -10.99 -43.93 -24.86
C ASP A 34 -9.64 -44.61 -24.62
N ASN A 35 -9.22 -44.68 -23.38
CA ASN A 35 -8.94 -45.92 -22.70
C ASN A 35 -8.64 -45.75 -21.20
N GLU A 36 -9.55 -46.20 -20.38
CA GLU A 36 -9.29 -46.59 -19.00
C GLU A 36 -8.51 -47.92 -18.97
N PRO A 37 -7.64 -48.16 -17.99
CA PRO A 37 -8.00 -49.19 -17.05
C PRO A 37 -7.78 -48.80 -15.59
N GLU A 38 -8.81 -49.10 -14.82
CA GLU A 38 -8.92 -49.27 -13.40
C GLU A 38 -7.78 -50.12 -12.83
N VAL A 39 -7.00 -49.55 -11.91
CA VAL A 39 -6.11 -50.33 -11.03
C VAL A 39 -6.47 -50.05 -9.59
N GLN A 40 -7.16 -51.01 -8.99
CA GLN A 40 -7.37 -51.13 -7.55
C GLN A 40 -6.03 -51.44 -6.88
N ILE A 41 -5.65 -50.67 -5.90
CA ILE A 41 -4.55 -50.97 -4.98
C ILE A 41 -5.11 -50.98 -3.54
N PRO A 42 -4.66 -51.94 -2.70
CA PRO A 42 -5.26 -52.22 -1.39
C PRO A 42 -4.93 -51.14 -0.36
N ILE A 43 -5.89 -50.98 0.54
CA ILE A 43 -5.78 -50.17 1.74
C ILE A 43 -4.85 -50.90 2.71
N GLU A 44 -3.72 -50.33 3.00
CA GLU A 44 -2.87 -50.69 4.13
C GLU A 44 -2.93 -49.56 5.15
N ASN A 45 -3.47 -49.86 6.31
CA ASN A 45 -3.54 -48.99 7.48
C ASN A 45 -2.13 -48.73 7.97
N GLU A 46 -1.69 -47.50 7.94
CA GLU A 46 -0.55 -47.05 8.74
C GLU A 46 -1.02 -45.96 9.72
N GLU A 47 -0.72 -46.24 10.93
CA GLU A 47 -0.98 -45.63 12.21
C GLU A 47 -0.63 -44.14 12.18
N THR A 48 -1.64 -43.31 12.39
CA THR A 48 -1.52 -41.86 12.48
C THR A 48 -0.92 -41.48 13.82
N GLU A 49 0.33 -41.09 13.89
CA GLU A 49 0.82 -40.28 14.99
C GLU A 49 0.10 -38.94 14.97
N PRO A 50 -0.32 -38.40 16.12
CA PRO A 50 -0.94 -37.07 16.15
C PRO A 50 0.11 -36.04 15.85
N GLU A 51 0.01 -35.43 14.67
CA GLU A 51 0.68 -34.17 14.40
C GLU A 51 0.14 -33.14 15.38
N GLU A 52 1.03 -32.69 16.27
CA GLU A 52 0.76 -31.53 17.12
C GLU A 52 0.48 -30.36 16.18
N GLU A 53 -0.80 -30.01 16.01
CA GLU A 53 -1.21 -28.72 15.47
C GLU A 53 -0.58 -27.65 16.37
N SER A 54 0.53 -27.09 15.92
CA SER A 54 1.03 -25.83 16.40
C SER A 54 -0.06 -24.80 16.06
N ASN A 55 -1.03 -24.65 16.95
CA ASN A 55 -1.88 -23.49 17.01
C ASN A 55 -0.99 -22.28 17.30
N ASN A 56 -0.38 -21.78 16.24
CA ASN A 56 0.12 -20.42 16.22
C ASN A 56 -1.11 -19.53 16.06
N GLU A 57 -1.84 -19.33 17.17
CA GLU A 57 -2.77 -18.23 17.28
C GLU A 57 -1.93 -16.97 17.13
N GLU A 58 -1.78 -16.49 15.90
CA GLU A 58 -1.50 -15.11 15.66
C GLU A 58 -2.72 -14.34 16.21
N GLU A 59 -2.74 -14.12 17.52
CA GLU A 59 -3.54 -13.04 18.11
C GLU A 59 -3.21 -11.82 17.29
N GLY A 60 -4.22 -11.31 16.55
CA GLY A 60 -4.11 -10.14 15.71
C GLY A 60 -3.47 -9.02 16.52
N ILE A 61 -2.18 -8.79 16.30
CA ILE A 61 -1.45 -7.70 16.89
C ILE A 61 -2.03 -6.45 16.24
N LEU A 62 -3.02 -5.83 16.89
CA LEU A 62 -3.38 -4.44 16.66
C LEU A 62 -2.15 -3.64 17.13
N SER A 63 -1.19 -3.51 16.25
CA SER A 63 0.01 -2.73 16.52
C SER A 63 -0.35 -1.27 16.38
N ASP A 64 -0.34 -0.54 17.50
CA ASP A 64 -0.50 0.90 17.48
C ASP A 64 0.73 1.52 16.83
N LEU A 65 0.55 2.11 15.67
CA LEU A 65 1.60 2.85 14.99
C LEU A 65 1.79 4.20 15.70
N THR A 66 3.01 4.48 16.08
CA THR A 66 3.42 5.78 16.65
C THR A 66 4.24 6.54 15.60
N ILE A 67 3.83 7.77 15.31
CA ILE A 67 4.51 8.69 14.39
C ILE A 67 5.06 9.85 15.22
N ARG A 68 6.39 9.98 15.28
CA ARG A 68 7.06 11.07 16.00
C ARG A 68 7.68 12.05 15.04
N VAL A 69 7.37 13.31 15.20
CA VAL A 69 7.93 14.42 14.43
C VAL A 69 8.24 15.60 15.36
N ASN A 70 9.49 16.02 15.40
CA ASN A 70 9.97 17.01 16.36
C ASN A 70 9.61 16.60 17.81
N ASN A 71 8.88 17.45 18.54
CA ASN A 71 8.42 17.20 19.92
C ASN A 71 6.96 16.67 19.96
N HIS A 72 6.40 16.25 18.83
CA HIS A 72 5.04 15.75 18.75
C HIS A 72 5.02 14.24 18.52
N THR A 73 4.01 13.60 19.10
CA THR A 73 3.76 12.16 18.91
C THR A 73 2.30 11.98 18.53
N PHE A 74 2.08 11.24 17.46
CA PHE A 74 0.74 10.93 16.94
C PHE A 74 0.55 9.41 16.98
N GLN A 75 -0.64 8.98 17.42
CA GLN A 75 -1.07 7.60 17.33
C GLN A 75 -1.82 7.41 16.00
N ALA A 76 -1.61 6.27 15.36
CA ALA A 76 -2.24 5.94 14.10
C ALA A 76 -2.73 4.50 14.09
N THR A 77 -3.88 4.28 13.47
CA THR A 77 -4.39 2.95 13.19
C THR A 77 -3.73 2.40 11.94
N ILE A 78 -3.55 1.08 11.91
CA ILE A 78 -3.00 0.34 10.77
C ILE A 78 -4.13 -0.43 10.06
N GLU A 79 -4.13 -0.39 8.73
CA GLU A 79 -5.08 -1.17 7.93
C GLU A 79 -4.72 -2.67 7.97
N ASP A 80 -5.72 -3.53 8.00
CA ASP A 80 -5.51 -4.98 7.90
C ASP A 80 -5.35 -5.41 6.44
N ASN A 81 -4.16 -5.14 5.88
CA ASN A 81 -3.81 -5.55 4.53
C ASN A 81 -2.31 -5.92 4.44
N GLN A 82 -1.93 -6.57 3.34
CA GLN A 82 -0.56 -7.04 3.14
C GLN A 82 0.46 -5.90 3.11
N THR A 83 0.14 -4.78 2.48
CA THR A 83 1.01 -3.59 2.40
C THR A 83 1.34 -3.04 3.78
N ALA A 84 0.32 -2.94 4.64
CA ALA A 84 0.48 -2.45 6.01
C ALA A 84 1.31 -3.41 6.86
N ARG A 85 1.12 -4.73 6.73
CA ARG A 85 1.97 -5.74 7.40
C ARG A 85 3.42 -5.66 6.96
N GLU A 86 3.68 -5.50 5.67
CA GLU A 86 5.04 -5.32 5.13
C GLU A 86 5.66 -4.00 5.63
N PHE A 87 4.89 -2.91 5.67
CA PHE A 87 5.35 -1.65 6.22
C PHE A 87 5.73 -1.78 7.70
N ILE A 88 4.91 -2.43 8.53
CA ILE A 88 5.22 -2.71 9.93
C ILE A 88 6.54 -3.47 10.09
N SER A 89 6.85 -4.39 9.19
CA SER A 89 8.09 -5.17 9.25
C SER A 89 9.36 -4.32 9.05
N LEU A 90 9.23 -3.11 8.54
CA LEU A 90 10.33 -2.15 8.38
C LEU A 90 10.59 -1.31 9.63
N LEU A 91 9.70 -1.38 10.63
CA LEU A 91 9.76 -0.52 11.81
C LEU A 91 10.65 -1.12 12.94
N PRO A 92 11.30 -0.29 13.75
CA PRO A 92 11.27 1.17 13.74
C PRO A 92 12.06 1.78 12.56
N MET A 93 11.56 2.89 12.00
CA MET A 93 12.18 3.56 10.89
C MET A 93 12.21 5.08 11.12
N THR A 94 13.38 5.71 10.97
CA THR A 94 13.52 7.17 10.97
C THR A 94 13.99 7.63 9.61
N VAL A 95 13.22 8.53 8.99
CA VAL A 95 13.46 9.01 7.63
C VAL A 95 13.20 10.50 7.50
N THR A 96 13.84 11.13 6.52
CA THR A 96 13.53 12.52 6.15
C THR A 96 12.44 12.51 5.08
N LEU A 97 11.25 12.94 5.45
CA LEU A 97 10.14 13.15 4.53
C LEU A 97 10.32 14.48 3.79
N LYS A 98 10.16 14.46 2.48
CA LYS A 98 10.21 15.64 1.61
C LYS A 98 8.84 16.29 1.47
N ASP A 99 8.81 17.62 1.48
CA ASP A 99 7.57 18.36 1.26
C ASP A 99 7.14 18.32 -0.22
N HIS A 100 5.86 18.12 -0.48
CA HIS A 100 5.30 18.13 -1.80
C HIS A 100 3.97 18.87 -1.82
N LEU A 101 3.84 19.82 -2.73
CA LEU A 101 2.62 20.61 -3.00
C LEU A 101 1.98 21.28 -1.76
N SER A 102 2.68 21.35 -0.63
CA SER A 102 2.19 21.90 0.65
C SER A 102 0.92 21.20 1.16
N ASN A 103 0.77 19.90 0.91
CA ASN A 103 -0.35 19.08 1.37
C ASN A 103 0.08 17.67 1.81
N GLU A 104 1.30 17.25 1.46
CA GLU A 104 1.82 15.93 1.78
C GLU A 104 3.32 15.93 2.03
N LYS A 105 3.79 14.97 2.79
CA LYS A 105 5.20 14.62 2.97
C LYS A 105 5.42 13.22 2.45
N PHE A 106 6.50 12.99 1.70
CA PHE A 106 6.79 11.69 1.13
C PHE A 106 8.24 11.22 1.33
N PHE A 107 8.41 9.90 1.22
CA PHE A 107 9.71 9.23 1.24
C PHE A 107 9.69 8.00 0.34
N ASP A 108 10.74 7.81 -0.45
CA ASP A 108 10.87 6.61 -1.29
C ASP A 108 11.58 5.50 -0.54
N LEU A 109 10.86 4.41 -0.26
CA LEU A 109 11.40 3.20 0.37
C LEU A 109 12.49 2.57 -0.50
N SER A 110 13.46 1.93 0.12
CA SER A 110 14.55 1.22 -0.57
C SER A 110 14.04 0.04 -1.41
N SER A 111 12.98 -0.62 -0.95
CA SER A 111 12.32 -1.74 -1.62
C SER A 111 10.83 -1.45 -1.82
N GLY A 112 10.24 -2.06 -2.85
CA GLY A 112 8.79 -1.99 -3.07
C GLY A 112 8.05 -2.87 -2.08
N LEU A 113 6.82 -2.45 -1.73
CA LEU A 113 5.85 -3.24 -0.98
C LEU A 113 4.78 -3.79 -1.92
N THR A 114 4.09 -4.84 -1.50
CA THR A 114 2.87 -5.32 -2.15
C THR A 114 1.83 -4.22 -2.22
N THR A 115 1.12 -4.10 -3.33
CA THR A 115 0.17 -3.02 -3.55
C THR A 115 -1.22 -3.52 -3.92
N ASN A 116 -2.24 -2.79 -3.46
CA ASN A 116 -3.64 -2.94 -3.87
C ASN A 116 -4.25 -1.54 -4.03
N PRO A 117 -3.86 -0.80 -5.10
CA PRO A 117 -4.21 0.60 -5.23
C PRO A 117 -5.70 0.79 -5.56
N SER A 118 -6.31 1.75 -4.89
CA SER A 118 -7.66 2.22 -5.16
C SER A 118 -7.71 3.74 -5.11
N ASN A 119 -8.67 4.33 -5.83
CA ASN A 119 -8.90 5.78 -5.74
C ASN A 119 -9.78 6.08 -4.53
N PRO A 120 -9.28 6.81 -3.52
CA PRO A 120 -10.08 7.15 -2.35
C PRO A 120 -11.12 8.25 -2.62
N GLY A 121 -11.04 8.94 -3.77
CA GLY A 121 -11.85 10.12 -4.09
C GLY A 121 -11.47 11.35 -3.27
N ARG A 122 -11.23 11.19 -1.98
CA ARG A 122 -10.80 12.24 -1.05
C ARG A 122 -9.68 11.72 -0.16
N ILE A 123 -8.69 12.56 0.02
CA ILE A 123 -7.61 12.41 1.02
C ILE A 123 -8.02 13.18 2.28
N ASN A 124 -7.70 12.63 3.43
CA ASN A 124 -7.89 13.30 4.71
C ASN A 124 -6.54 13.56 5.39
N THR A 125 -6.49 14.62 6.18
CA THR A 125 -5.33 14.91 7.03
C THR A 125 -5.06 13.73 7.96
N GLY A 126 -3.82 13.25 7.97
CA GLY A 126 -3.42 12.07 8.74
C GLY A 126 -3.43 10.76 7.96
N ASP A 127 -3.95 10.72 6.74
CA ASP A 127 -3.87 9.52 5.90
C ASP A 127 -2.41 9.16 5.62
N LEU A 128 -2.05 7.89 5.86
CA LEU A 128 -0.75 7.29 5.52
C LEU A 128 -0.97 6.26 4.41
N MET A 129 -0.36 6.51 3.27
CA MET A 129 -0.61 5.71 2.07
C MET A 129 0.67 5.41 1.31
N LEU A 130 0.61 4.45 0.40
CA LEU A 130 1.65 4.13 -0.56
C LEU A 130 1.20 4.56 -1.97
N TYR A 131 1.98 5.40 -2.62
CA TYR A 131 1.84 5.73 -4.03
C TYR A 131 2.79 4.86 -4.86
N GLY A 132 2.27 4.21 -5.89
CA GLY A 132 3.01 3.15 -6.58
C GLY A 132 3.36 2.02 -5.61
N SER A 133 4.58 1.49 -5.69
CA SER A 133 5.05 0.43 -4.79
C SER A 133 6.07 0.89 -3.75
N ARG A 134 6.55 2.14 -3.82
CA ARG A 134 7.70 2.58 -3.01
C ARG A 134 7.55 3.91 -2.32
N THR A 135 6.65 4.78 -2.76
CA THR A 135 6.54 6.13 -2.20
C THR A 135 5.57 6.14 -1.04
N LEU A 136 6.09 6.16 0.18
CA LEU A 136 5.33 6.38 1.41
C LEU A 136 4.88 7.84 1.46
N VAL A 137 3.61 8.10 1.70
CA VAL A 137 3.02 9.44 1.73
C VAL A 137 2.24 9.63 3.02
N LEU A 138 2.56 10.70 3.76
CA LEU A 138 1.80 11.18 4.91
C LEU A 138 1.13 12.50 4.53
N PHE A 139 -0.19 12.49 4.49
CA PHE A 139 -0.99 13.66 4.13
C PHE A 139 -1.25 14.55 5.34
N TYR A 140 -1.03 15.86 5.19
CA TYR A 140 -1.28 16.84 6.27
C TYR A 140 -2.30 17.91 5.90
N ASP A 141 -2.93 17.76 4.74
CA ASP A 141 -4.11 18.53 4.32
C ASP A 141 -5.15 17.59 3.68
N SER A 142 -6.39 18.06 3.59
CA SER A 142 -7.52 17.29 3.04
C SER A 142 -7.97 17.86 1.71
N PHE A 143 -8.02 17.04 0.67
CA PHE A 143 -8.40 17.45 -0.69
C PHE A 143 -8.99 16.30 -1.50
N ASN A 144 -9.62 16.60 -2.64
CA ASN A 144 -10.09 15.59 -3.57
C ASN A 144 -8.96 15.16 -4.51
N THR A 145 -8.89 13.87 -4.80
CA THR A 145 -7.86 13.30 -5.67
C THR A 145 -8.47 12.38 -6.73
N SER A 146 -7.82 12.31 -7.88
CA SER A 146 -8.07 11.28 -8.90
C SER A 146 -6.99 10.19 -8.94
N TYR A 147 -5.95 10.33 -8.13
CA TYR A 147 -4.88 9.33 -8.03
C TYR A 147 -5.32 8.12 -7.22
N SER A 148 -4.65 6.99 -7.47
CA SER A 148 -4.84 5.75 -6.72
C SER A 148 -3.68 5.51 -5.78
N TYR A 149 -3.99 5.05 -4.57
CA TYR A 149 -3.04 4.74 -3.50
C TYR A 149 -3.40 3.41 -2.86
N THR A 150 -2.44 2.76 -2.22
CA THR A 150 -2.71 1.67 -1.28
C THR A 150 -2.69 2.24 0.14
N ARG A 151 -3.77 2.04 0.90
CA ARG A 151 -3.84 2.53 2.27
C ARG A 151 -2.94 1.70 3.19
N ILE A 152 -2.22 2.38 4.09
CA ILE A 152 -1.39 1.75 5.13
C ILE A 152 -2.04 1.98 6.49
N GLY A 153 -2.56 3.18 6.73
CA GLY A 153 -3.17 3.54 7.99
C GLY A 153 -3.62 5.01 8.02
N SER A 154 -3.97 5.50 9.20
CA SER A 154 -4.34 6.90 9.41
C SER A 154 -4.08 7.33 10.86
N ILE A 155 -3.67 8.57 11.05
CA ILE A 155 -3.53 9.21 12.37
C ILE A 155 -4.93 9.38 12.97
N GLU A 156 -5.09 8.98 14.24
CA GLU A 156 -6.36 9.03 14.96
C GLU A 156 -6.80 10.47 15.26
N ASP A 157 -5.87 11.27 15.77
CA ASP A 157 -6.05 12.71 16.00
C ASP A 157 -4.96 13.48 15.26
N SER A 158 -5.32 14.04 14.13
CA SER A 158 -4.42 14.83 13.28
C SER A 158 -4.31 16.31 13.68
N ALA A 159 -4.91 16.73 14.80
CA ALA A 159 -4.78 18.09 15.28
C ALA A 159 -3.31 18.46 15.51
N GLY A 160 -2.87 19.56 14.90
CA GLY A 160 -1.49 20.03 14.97
C GLY A 160 -0.49 19.31 14.05
N LEU A 161 -0.89 18.32 13.26
CA LEU A 161 0.01 17.57 12.38
C LEU A 161 0.73 18.49 11.37
N ALA A 162 -0.01 19.36 10.70
CA ALA A 162 0.57 20.30 9.74
C ALA A 162 1.61 21.24 10.39
N GLN A 163 1.36 21.66 11.62
CA GLN A 163 2.29 22.49 12.41
C GLN A 163 3.55 21.71 12.78
N ALA A 164 3.39 20.46 13.22
CA ALA A 164 4.49 19.59 13.61
C ALA A 164 5.41 19.28 12.41
N LEU A 165 4.82 18.98 11.25
CA LEU A 165 5.55 18.71 10.02
C LEU A 165 6.21 19.95 9.43
N GLY A 166 5.62 21.15 9.62
CA GLY A 166 6.16 22.42 9.13
C GLY A 166 6.31 22.47 7.61
N SER A 167 6.99 23.51 7.14
CA SER A 167 7.37 23.67 5.74
C SER A 167 8.74 23.03 5.46
N GLY A 168 8.93 22.47 4.26
CA GLY A 168 10.18 21.84 3.85
C GLY A 168 10.32 20.40 4.36
N ASP A 169 11.52 19.87 4.26
CA ASP A 169 11.82 18.49 4.64
C ASP A 169 11.85 18.34 6.18
N VAL A 170 11.41 17.19 6.70
CA VAL A 170 11.33 16.95 8.13
C VAL A 170 11.69 15.51 8.46
N GLU A 171 12.40 15.31 9.57
CA GLU A 171 12.67 13.97 10.08
C GLU A 171 11.46 13.44 10.85
N VAL A 172 11.07 12.21 10.51
CA VAL A 172 9.94 11.51 11.11
C VAL A 172 10.38 10.10 11.51
N THR A 173 10.01 9.69 12.71
CA THR A 173 10.17 8.31 13.18
C THR A 173 8.82 7.61 13.21
N PHE A 174 8.75 6.47 12.53
CA PHE A 174 7.65 5.51 12.60
C PHE A 174 8.06 4.36 13.50
N ASP A 175 7.22 4.00 14.47
CA ASP A 175 7.48 2.97 15.46
C ASP A 175 6.19 2.23 15.83
N ILE A 176 6.30 0.98 16.29
CA ILE A 176 5.16 0.22 16.81
C ILE A 176 5.32 -0.03 18.29
N SER A 177 4.26 0.27 19.05
CA SER A 177 4.18 -0.12 20.46
C SER A 177 3.84 -1.61 20.51
N ARG A 178 4.86 -2.46 20.70
CA ARG A 178 4.61 -3.86 21.07
C ARG A 178 4.14 -3.85 22.52
N THR A 179 2.89 -4.20 22.73
CA THR A 179 2.42 -4.54 24.08
C THR A 179 3.13 -5.85 24.46
N GLU A 180 4.25 -5.74 25.13
CA GLU A 180 4.83 -6.92 25.77
C GLU A 180 3.79 -7.42 26.77
N GLY A 181 3.19 -8.58 26.49
CA GLY A 181 2.30 -9.25 27.41
C GLY A 181 3.06 -9.40 28.73
N HIS A 182 2.59 -8.71 29.75
CA HIS A 182 3.10 -8.88 31.11
C HIS A 182 2.84 -10.33 31.52
N VAL A 183 3.84 -11.18 31.33
CA VAL A 183 3.89 -12.50 31.95
C VAL A 183 4.02 -12.25 33.43
N GLY A 184 2.87 -12.22 34.12
CA GLY A 184 2.82 -12.15 35.56
C GLY A 184 3.62 -13.30 36.13
N SER A 185 4.81 -12.99 36.66
CA SER A 185 5.57 -13.85 37.54
C SER A 185 4.72 -14.05 38.79
N GLY A 186 3.89 -15.11 38.82
CA GLY A 186 3.26 -15.60 40.03
C GLY A 186 4.33 -16.25 40.91
N GLY A 187 4.65 -15.59 42.04
CA GLY A 187 5.41 -16.15 43.12
C GLY A 187 4.53 -16.97 44.07
#